data_a39985e30c7a10a5890c649e6f61ad62
#
_entry.id   a39985e30c7a10a5890c649e6f61ad62
#
_cell.length_a   1.000
_cell.length_b   1.000
_cell.length_c   1.000
_cell.angle_alpha   90.00
_cell.angle_beta   90.00
_cell.angle_gamma   90.00
#
_symmetry.space_group_name_H-M   'P 1'
#
loop_
_entity.id
_entity.type
_entity.pdbx_description
1 polymer ?
#
loop_
_entity_poly.entity_id
_entity_poly.type
_entity_poly.pdbx_seq_one_letter_code
_entity_poly.pdbx_strand_id
1 'polypeptide(L)'
;MSHRHGLITVMYTYKAKLIRVVDGDTIDAEIDLGFDTIVRKRIRLYGINTPDTKTKDLSEKDKGLAAKQRLTELLSNEFVVETILNKRGKYGRVLGVVYAMDNKTKININETLVAEGHAIKYLI
;
A
#
# COMPACT_ATOMS: atom_id res chain seq x y z
N MET A 1 30.44 4.13 7.66
CA MET A 1 29.72 4.21 7.60
C MET A 1 28.82 4.42 8.18
N SER A 2 28.40 4.70 8.33
CA SER A 2 27.63 4.99 8.91
C SER A 2 26.69 4.45 9.25
N HIS A 3 26.35 4.34 9.56
CA HIS A 3 25.54 3.98 9.88
C HIS A 3 24.63 4.24 10.39
N ARG A 4 24.02 4.36 10.37
CA ARG A 4 23.18 4.64 10.61
C ARG A 4 22.41 4.05 11.32
N HIS A 5 22.37 3.42 11.54
CA HIS A 5 22.01 3.02 12.64
C HIS A 5 20.65 2.60 12.66
N GLY A 6 19.95 1.89 13.33
CA GLY A 6 18.61 1.46 13.39
C GLY A 6 17.53 2.53 13.16
N LEU A 7 17.95 3.74 13.07
CA LEU A 7 17.06 4.86 12.76
C LEU A 7 16.63 4.88 11.31
N ILE A 8 17.36 4.17 10.45
CA ILE A 8 17.08 4.20 9.03
C ILE A 8 16.45 2.88 8.61
N THR A 9 15.23 2.97 8.11
CA THR A 9 14.57 1.84 7.50
C THR A 9 15.06 1.71 6.07
N VAL A 10 15.63 0.56 5.73
CA VAL A 10 16.06 0.32 4.37
C VAL A 10 14.83 0.09 3.52
N MET A 11 14.74 0.85 2.43
CA MET A 11 13.60 0.77 1.51
C MET A 11 14.11 0.55 0.10
N TYR A 12 13.40 -0.30 -0.62
CA TYR A 12 13.61 -0.47 -2.04
C TYR A 12 12.36 -0.01 -2.77
N THR A 13 12.56 0.55 -3.97
CA THR A 13 11.48 1.05 -4.80
C THR A 13 11.34 0.19 -6.03
N TYR A 14 10.13 -0.25 -6.32
CA TYR A 14 9.85 -1.15 -7.43
C TYR A 14 8.68 -0.64 -8.25
N LYS A 15 8.71 -0.93 -9.55
CA LYS A 15 7.51 -0.82 -10.37
C LYS A 15 6.62 -2.01 -10.10
N ALA A 16 5.31 -1.79 -10.15
CA ALA A 16 4.35 -2.85 -9.90
C ALA A 16 3.12 -2.68 -10.77
N LYS A 17 2.42 -3.78 -10.98
CA LYS A 17 1.14 -3.79 -11.68
C LYS A 17 0.07 -4.33 -10.73
N LEU A 18 -1.07 -3.67 -10.72
CA LEU A 18 -2.18 -4.07 -9.87
C LEU A 18 -2.81 -5.35 -10.40
N ILE A 19 -2.98 -6.33 -9.52
CA ILE A 19 -3.78 -7.51 -9.81
C ILE A 19 -5.20 -7.26 -9.34
N ARG A 20 -5.35 -6.86 -8.05
CA ARG A 20 -6.67 -6.51 -7.51
C ARG A 20 -6.53 -5.74 -6.21
N VAL A 21 -7.56 -4.99 -5.88
CA VAL A 21 -7.69 -4.34 -4.57
C VAL A 21 -8.45 -5.29 -3.66
N VAL A 22 -7.87 -5.63 -2.52
CA VAL A 22 -8.45 -6.56 -1.55
C VAL A 22 -9.30 -5.80 -0.53
N ASP A 23 -8.72 -4.77 0.07
CA ASP A 23 -9.36 -3.87 1.03
C ASP A 23 -8.85 -2.46 0.78
N GLY A 24 -9.34 -1.50 1.52
CA GLY A 24 -8.90 -0.12 1.37
C GLY A 24 -7.43 0.10 1.68
N ASP A 25 -6.77 -0.86 2.32
CA ASP A 25 -5.35 -0.78 2.70
C ASP A 25 -4.54 -1.99 2.25
N THR A 26 -5.08 -2.82 1.36
CA THR A 26 -4.41 -4.06 0.95
C THR A 26 -4.68 -4.33 -0.52
N ILE A 27 -3.61 -4.62 -1.25
CA ILE A 27 -3.70 -4.94 -2.68
C ILE A 27 -2.87 -6.18 -2.99
N ASP A 28 -3.22 -6.84 -4.09
CA ASP A 28 -2.37 -7.88 -4.70
C ASP A 28 -1.76 -7.28 -5.95
N ALA A 29 -0.46 -7.50 -6.13
CA ALA A 29 0.27 -6.89 -7.24
C ALA A 29 1.37 -7.79 -7.76
N GLU A 30 1.73 -7.56 -9.01
CA GLU A 30 2.95 -8.11 -9.59
C GLU A 30 4.06 -7.07 -9.43
N ILE A 31 5.16 -7.46 -8.80
CA ILE A 31 6.28 -6.57 -8.52
C ILE A 31 7.43 -6.94 -9.45
N ASP A 32 7.93 -5.95 -10.17
CA ASP A 32 9.06 -6.11 -11.08
C ASP A 32 10.35 -5.93 -10.29
N LEU A 33 11.10 -7.02 -10.15
CA LEU A 33 12.37 -7.01 -9.44
C LEU A 33 13.56 -6.69 -10.34
N GLY A 34 13.30 -6.43 -11.62
CA GLY A 34 14.37 -6.29 -12.60
C GLY A 34 14.82 -7.66 -13.09
N PHE A 35 15.72 -7.67 -14.09
CA PHE A 35 16.26 -8.92 -14.67
C PHE A 35 15.16 -9.87 -15.15
N ASP A 36 14.05 -9.31 -15.66
CA ASP A 36 12.88 -10.10 -16.12
C ASP A 36 12.30 -10.98 -15.03
N THR A 37 12.47 -10.58 -13.76
CA THR A 37 11.97 -11.33 -12.62
C THR A 37 10.76 -10.62 -12.04
N ILE A 38 9.62 -11.32 -12.03
CA ILE A 38 8.35 -10.80 -11.51
C ILE A 38 7.91 -11.70 -10.37
N VAL A 39 7.49 -11.09 -9.26
CA VAL A 39 6.88 -11.83 -8.16
C VAL A 39 5.49 -11.28 -7.87
N ARG A 40 4.60 -12.13 -7.40
CA ARG A 40 3.27 -11.72 -6.97
C ARG A 40 3.25 -11.64 -5.46
N LYS A 41 2.82 -10.51 -4.93
CA LYS A 41 2.79 -10.29 -3.49
C LYS A 41 1.53 -9.56 -3.09
N ARG A 42 1.08 -9.84 -1.88
CA ARG A 42 0.07 -9.03 -1.23
C ARG A 42 0.78 -7.91 -0.50
N ILE A 43 0.36 -6.68 -0.78
CA ILE A 43 0.96 -5.48 -0.22
C ILE A 43 -0.03 -4.87 0.76
N ARG A 44 0.41 -4.70 2.01
CA ARG A 44 -0.33 -3.96 3.04
C ARG A 44 0.21 -2.54 3.02
N LEU A 45 -0.65 -1.56 2.82
CA LEU A 45 -0.24 -0.15 2.81
C LEU A 45 0.22 0.23 4.21
N TYR A 46 1.48 0.65 4.31
CA TYR A 46 2.16 0.89 5.58
C TYR A 46 1.68 2.19 6.22
N GLY A 47 1.52 2.14 7.54
CA GLY A 47 1.26 3.33 8.34
C GLY A 47 -0.19 3.79 8.36
N ILE A 48 -1.10 3.07 7.75
CA ILE A 48 -2.52 3.41 7.73
C ILE A 48 -3.38 2.20 8.04
N ASN A 49 -4.64 2.47 8.39
CA ASN A 49 -5.63 1.44 8.58
C ASN A 49 -6.96 1.95 8.05
N THR A 50 -7.68 1.09 7.33
CA THR A 50 -9.02 1.41 6.81
C THR A 50 -10.06 0.52 7.48
N PRO A 51 -11.35 0.92 7.45
CA PRO A 51 -12.40 0.09 8.03
C PRO A 51 -12.50 -1.26 7.32
N ASP A 52 -12.96 -2.26 8.05
CA ASP A 52 -13.06 -3.64 7.57
C ASP A 52 -14.23 -3.76 6.59
N THR A 53 -14.01 -4.43 5.47
CA THR A 53 -15.04 -4.71 4.47
C THR A 53 -15.81 -5.99 4.75
N LYS A 54 -15.32 -6.83 5.68
CA LYS A 54 -15.90 -8.15 5.96
C LYS A 54 -16.60 -8.21 7.31
N THR A 55 -16.79 -7.06 7.94
CA THR A 55 -17.47 -6.97 9.23
C THR A 55 -18.98 -7.10 9.05
N LYS A 56 -19.66 -7.51 10.13
CA LYS A 56 -21.11 -7.53 10.18
C LYS A 56 -21.71 -6.18 10.51
N ASP A 57 -20.89 -5.23 10.96
CA ASP A 57 -21.32 -3.87 11.21
C ASP A 57 -21.48 -3.14 9.88
N LEU A 58 -22.73 -2.87 9.49
CA LEU A 58 -23.03 -2.27 8.18
C LEU A 58 -22.42 -0.90 8.01
N SER A 59 -22.35 -0.10 9.07
CA SER A 59 -21.75 1.23 9.00
C SER A 59 -20.25 1.13 8.72
N GLU A 60 -19.56 0.26 9.43
CA GLU A 60 -18.13 0.04 9.20
C GLU A 60 -17.88 -0.56 7.81
N LYS A 61 -18.73 -1.50 7.40
CA LYS A 61 -18.61 -2.14 6.09
C LYS A 61 -18.74 -1.11 4.97
N ASP A 62 -19.70 -0.20 5.08
CA ASP A 62 -19.90 0.84 4.07
C ASP A 62 -18.68 1.74 3.96
N LYS A 63 -18.09 2.12 5.10
CA LYS A 63 -16.86 2.92 5.11
C LYS A 63 -15.70 2.15 4.52
N GLY A 64 -15.60 0.86 4.81
CA GLY A 64 -14.57 0.00 4.25
C GLY A 64 -14.69 -0.12 2.74
N LEU A 65 -15.90 -0.30 2.24
CA LEU A 65 -16.14 -0.39 0.79
C LEU A 65 -15.84 0.95 0.11
N ALA A 66 -16.14 2.07 0.75
CA ALA A 66 -15.82 3.39 0.22
C ALA A 66 -14.31 3.58 0.12
N ALA A 67 -13.56 3.16 1.14
CA ALA A 67 -12.10 3.24 1.12
C ALA A 67 -11.52 2.35 0.02
N LYS A 68 -12.05 1.14 -0.13
CA LYS A 68 -11.64 0.21 -1.17
C LYS A 68 -11.88 0.79 -2.55
N GLN A 69 -13.05 1.40 -2.76
CA GLN A 69 -13.37 2.04 -4.03
C GLN A 69 -12.43 3.21 -4.31
N ARG A 70 -12.15 4.00 -3.28
CA ARG A 70 -11.25 5.16 -3.46
C ARG A 70 -9.84 4.70 -3.83
N LEU A 71 -9.34 3.65 -3.17
CA LEU A 71 -8.04 3.09 -3.50
C LEU A 71 -8.02 2.62 -4.96
N THR A 72 -9.09 1.96 -5.40
CA THR A 72 -9.21 1.51 -6.79
C THR A 72 -9.14 2.69 -7.77
N GLU A 73 -9.79 3.81 -7.43
CA GLU A 73 -9.78 5.01 -8.27
C GLU A 73 -8.40 5.68 -8.31
N LEU A 74 -7.71 5.69 -7.17
CA LEU A 74 -6.40 6.35 -7.07
C LEU A 74 -5.30 5.56 -7.76
N LEU A 75 -5.39 4.23 -7.76
CA LEU A 75 -4.38 3.39 -8.39
C LEU A 75 -4.64 3.28 -9.87
N SER A 76 -3.62 3.56 -10.66
CA SER A 76 -3.61 3.16 -12.04
C SER A 76 -3.11 1.72 -12.12
N ASN A 77 -3.20 1.11 -13.29
CA ASN A 77 -2.76 -0.27 -13.49
C ASN A 77 -1.28 -0.45 -13.09
N GLU A 78 -0.46 0.55 -13.38
CA GLU A 78 0.95 0.55 -13.00
C GLU A 78 1.18 1.61 -11.93
N PHE A 79 2.00 1.27 -10.94
CA PHE A 79 2.32 2.16 -9.84
C PHE A 79 3.71 1.83 -9.30
N VAL A 80 4.14 2.59 -8.32
CA VAL A 80 5.44 2.40 -7.67
C VAL A 80 5.19 2.06 -6.21
N VAL A 81 5.94 1.11 -5.69
CA VAL A 81 5.87 0.74 -4.28
C VAL A 81 7.25 0.85 -3.65
N GLU A 82 7.32 1.52 -2.48
CA GLU A 82 8.50 1.54 -1.63
C GLU A 82 8.26 0.54 -0.50
N THR A 83 9.12 -0.46 -0.40
CA THR A 83 8.95 -1.51 0.61
C THR A 83 9.66 -1.15 1.90
N ILE A 84 9.10 -1.58 3.02
CA ILE A 84 9.66 -1.34 4.34
C ILE A 84 10.29 -2.64 4.80
N LEU A 85 11.62 -2.76 4.69
CA LEU A 85 12.30 -4.03 4.84
C LEU A 85 12.47 -4.50 6.28
N ASN A 86 12.59 -3.59 7.23
CA ASN A 86 12.75 -3.98 8.62
C ASN A 86 11.43 -4.14 9.35
N LYS A 87 10.33 -4.11 8.62
CA LYS A 87 9.00 -4.38 9.15
C LYS A 87 8.40 -5.52 8.34
N ARG A 88 7.67 -6.37 9.01
CA ARG A 88 7.00 -7.48 8.35
C ARG A 88 5.52 -7.42 8.59
N GLY A 89 4.77 -7.61 7.53
CA GLY A 89 3.34 -7.83 7.64
C GLY A 89 3.07 -9.26 8.10
N LYS A 90 1.90 -9.47 8.69
CA LYS A 90 1.45 -10.82 9.03
C LYS A 90 1.25 -11.62 7.76
N TYR A 91 1.43 -12.94 7.85
CA TYR A 91 1.14 -13.86 6.75
C TYR A 91 1.97 -13.60 5.50
N GLY A 92 3.19 -13.10 5.66
CA GLY A 92 4.09 -12.88 4.54
C GLY A 92 3.75 -11.69 3.66
N ARG A 93 2.87 -10.80 4.12
CA ARG A 93 2.56 -9.60 3.34
C ARG A 93 3.75 -8.65 3.32
N VAL A 94 3.90 -7.98 2.20
CA VAL A 94 4.88 -6.90 2.07
C VAL A 94 4.25 -5.63 2.61
N LEU A 95 4.99 -4.88 3.44
CA LEU A 95 4.57 -3.56 3.88
C LEU A 95 5.14 -2.54 2.92
N GLY A 96 4.31 -1.62 2.45
CA GLY A 96 4.77 -0.67 1.45
C GLY A 96 4.02 0.65 1.43
N VAL A 97 4.70 1.66 0.91
CA VAL A 97 4.10 2.94 0.57
C VAL A 97 3.90 2.94 -0.94
N VAL A 98 2.69 3.20 -1.37
CA VAL A 98 2.29 3.10 -2.77
C VAL A 98 2.14 4.49 -3.36
N TYR A 99 2.69 4.67 -4.56
CA TYR A 99 2.64 5.94 -5.27
C TYR A 99 2.03 5.75 -6.65
N ALA A 100 1.03 6.55 -6.96
CA ALA A 100 0.54 6.66 -8.33
C ALA A 100 1.35 7.75 -9.03
N MET A 101 1.56 7.57 -10.34
CA MET A 101 2.23 8.57 -11.15
C MET A 101 1.18 9.27 -12.01
N ASP A 102 1.09 10.58 -11.88
CA ASP A 102 0.20 11.40 -12.70
C ASP A 102 1.09 12.40 -13.44
N ASN A 103 1.28 12.14 -14.72
CA ASN A 103 2.27 12.84 -15.54
C ASN A 103 3.65 12.64 -14.90
N LYS A 104 4.27 13.68 -14.41
CA LYS A 104 5.55 13.58 -13.70
C LYS A 104 5.40 13.73 -12.20
N THR A 105 4.16 13.77 -11.70
CA THR A 105 3.89 13.96 -10.30
C THR A 105 3.68 12.62 -9.63
N LYS A 106 4.36 12.45 -8.49
CA LYS A 106 4.29 11.24 -7.68
C LYS A 106 3.30 11.50 -6.56
N ILE A 107 2.23 10.73 -6.51
CA ILE A 107 1.17 10.91 -5.52
C ILE A 107 1.24 9.79 -4.50
N ASN A 108 1.45 10.15 -3.23
CA ASN A 108 1.48 9.17 -2.14
C ASN A 108 0.06 8.74 -1.80
N ILE A 109 -0.29 7.53 -2.19
CA ILE A 109 -1.63 6.98 -2.01
C ILE A 109 -1.95 6.78 -0.52
N ASN A 110 -0.96 6.28 0.26
CA ASN A 110 -1.17 6.06 1.69
C ASN A 110 -1.60 7.35 2.39
N GLU A 111 -0.87 8.44 2.11
CA GLU A 111 -1.20 9.75 2.70
C GLU A 111 -2.51 10.32 2.18
N THR A 112 -2.79 10.12 0.91
CA THR A 112 -4.02 10.62 0.31
C THR A 112 -5.26 10.00 0.97
N LEU A 113 -5.23 8.70 1.23
CA LEU A 113 -6.35 8.03 1.90
C LEU A 113 -6.59 8.59 3.29
N VAL A 114 -5.52 8.91 4.03
CA VAL A 114 -5.65 9.54 5.36
C VAL A 114 -6.22 10.96 5.21
N ALA A 115 -5.68 11.74 4.28
CA ALA A 115 -6.11 13.13 4.09
C ALA A 115 -7.58 13.22 3.70
N GLU A 116 -8.08 12.24 2.95
CA GLU A 116 -9.48 12.21 2.51
C GLU A 116 -10.42 11.56 3.54
N GLY A 117 -9.90 11.10 4.66
CA GLY A 117 -10.73 10.52 5.72
C GLY A 117 -11.09 9.05 5.52
N HIS A 118 -10.51 8.38 4.52
CA HIS A 118 -10.77 6.95 4.28
C HIS A 118 -9.92 6.05 5.16
N ALA A 119 -8.83 6.56 5.69
CA ALA A 119 -7.91 5.80 6.53
C ALA A 119 -7.47 6.63 7.72
N ILE A 120 -7.02 5.96 8.76
CA ILE A 120 -6.39 6.61 9.90
C ILE A 120 -4.92 6.20 9.95
N LYS A 121 -4.09 7.02 10.56
CA LYS A 121 -2.70 6.65 10.80
C LYS A 121 -2.64 5.49 11.76
N TYR A 122 -1.79 4.53 11.45
CA TYR A 122 -1.66 3.32 12.23
C TYR A 122 -0.18 2.94 12.31
N LEU A 123 0.38 3.00 13.52
CA LEU A 123 1.77 2.63 13.74
C LEU A 123 1.86 1.13 13.99
N ILE A 124 2.71 0.50 13.22
CA ILE A 124 2.91 -0.94 13.30
C ILE A 124 4.25 -1.23 13.94
#